data_72c78ef9a9aa5cd5d35e4d28ec93a98e
#
_entry.id   72c78ef9a9aa5cd5d35e4d28ec93a98e
#
_cell.length_a   1.000
_cell.length_b   1.000
_cell.length_c   1.000
_cell.angle_alpha   90.00
_cell.angle_beta   90.00
_cell.angle_gamma   90.00
#
_symmetry.space_group_name_H-M   'P 1'
#
loop_
_entity.id
_entity.type
_entity.pdbx_description
1 polymer ?
#
loop_
_entity_poly.entity_id
_entity_poly.type
_entity_poly.pdbx_seq_one_letter_code
_entity_poly.pdbx_strand_id
1 'polypeptide(L)'
;VFENTDIMPHNLLVTVPGAREEVGILAERLGARGGFAQQFIPNSPKVLHATNMLQPGESQRLQIVAPQAVGDYPFVCTFPGHWRTMYGTLHVVADISDIPLQPTEPETIHGDIPQRQFVRKWSIEDVALAIPQLESGRSFEKGRKLFTAVSCVACHAMKGTGGKIGPDLAEVQKQLADQKLTLPKLVESLVHPSQEIPEKYRTQIIVTTEGKLFSGVIVDQDDKLLKLTANPLEKNAKVTQILKADIDEQDESKVSIMPEGLLNTMTREEILDLIAYIISGANPEHPAFRQ
;
A
#
# COMPACT_ATOMS: atom_id res chain seq x y z
N VAL A 1 16.76 -10.02 -15.46
CA VAL A 1 15.43 -10.64 -15.28
C VAL A 1 14.82 -10.05 -14.03
N PHE A 2 13.58 -9.57 -14.15
CA PHE A 2 12.76 -9.19 -13.00
C PHE A 2 11.80 -10.35 -12.71
N GLU A 3 11.80 -10.84 -11.49
CA GLU A 3 10.97 -11.94 -11.03
C GLU A 3 10.14 -11.45 -9.85
N ASN A 4 8.84 -11.66 -9.89
CA ASN A 4 7.97 -11.35 -8.79
C ASN A 4 7.86 -12.55 -7.85
N THR A 5 8.66 -12.56 -6.80
CA THR A 5 8.61 -13.56 -5.72
C THR A 5 7.70 -13.17 -4.57
N ASP A 6 7.08 -11.98 -4.65
CA ASP A 6 6.12 -11.48 -3.67
C ASP A 6 4.72 -12.03 -3.96
N ILE A 7 3.80 -11.73 -3.09
CA ILE A 7 2.40 -12.15 -3.05
C ILE A 7 1.46 -11.20 -3.77
N MET A 8 1.95 -10.01 -4.12
CA MET A 8 1.21 -8.96 -4.83
C MET A 8 1.76 -8.74 -6.23
N PRO A 9 0.96 -8.17 -7.14
CA PRO A 9 1.47 -7.77 -8.45
C PRO A 9 2.51 -6.66 -8.34
N HIS A 10 3.58 -6.77 -9.12
CA HIS A 10 4.64 -5.76 -9.20
C HIS A 10 5.05 -5.50 -10.64
N ASN A 11 5.45 -4.27 -10.90
CA ASN A 11 6.21 -3.90 -12.09
C ASN A 11 7.52 -3.23 -11.67
N LEU A 12 8.41 -3.02 -12.61
CA LEU A 12 9.64 -2.27 -12.42
C LEU A 12 9.72 -1.22 -13.53
N LEU A 13 9.69 0.05 -13.14
CA LEU A 13 9.91 1.17 -14.04
C LEU A 13 11.26 1.81 -13.73
N VAL A 14 12.07 2.07 -14.74
CA VAL A 14 13.29 2.89 -14.64
C VAL A 14 12.93 4.29 -15.08
N THR A 15 13.26 5.30 -14.28
CA THR A 15 12.90 6.69 -14.53
C THR A 15 14.15 7.57 -14.72
N VAL A 16 13.97 8.75 -15.31
CA VAL A 16 15.03 9.76 -15.31
C VAL A 16 15.34 10.21 -13.87
N PRO A 17 16.55 10.75 -13.61
CA PRO A 17 16.92 11.25 -12.28
C PRO A 17 15.88 12.19 -11.69
N GLY A 18 15.54 11.99 -10.42
CA GLY A 18 14.60 12.79 -9.66
C GLY A 18 13.11 12.61 -9.99
N ALA A 19 12.73 11.73 -10.94
CA ALA A 19 11.34 11.61 -11.40
C ALA A 19 10.51 10.57 -10.68
N ARG A 20 11.05 9.83 -9.70
CA ARG A 20 10.35 8.74 -9.00
C ARG A 20 8.97 9.14 -8.48
N GLU A 21 8.91 10.23 -7.71
CA GLU A 21 7.66 10.66 -7.07
C GLU A 21 6.63 11.09 -8.11
N GLU A 22 7.04 11.86 -9.11
CA GLU A 22 6.13 12.30 -10.16
C GLU A 22 5.56 11.13 -10.96
N VAL A 23 6.40 10.16 -11.34
CA VAL A 23 5.96 8.95 -12.06
C VAL A 23 5.02 8.13 -11.19
N GLY A 24 5.30 7.99 -9.89
CA GLY A 24 4.41 7.32 -8.94
C GLY A 24 3.04 7.98 -8.83
N ILE A 25 3.00 9.32 -8.73
CA ILE A 25 1.76 10.11 -8.67
C ILE A 25 0.96 9.98 -9.98
N LEU A 26 1.63 10.06 -11.13
CA LEU A 26 0.99 9.87 -12.43
C LEU A 26 0.38 8.48 -12.57
N ALA A 27 1.04 7.44 -12.06
CA ALA A 27 0.49 6.08 -12.03
C ALA A 27 -0.77 5.99 -11.14
N GLU A 28 -0.80 6.66 -9.98
CA GLU A 28 -1.99 6.74 -9.13
C GLU A 28 -3.15 7.46 -9.81
N ARG A 29 -2.89 8.50 -10.59
CA ARG A 29 -3.92 9.23 -11.36
C ARG A 29 -4.64 8.37 -12.39
N LEU A 30 -4.04 7.29 -12.87
CA LEU A 30 -4.72 6.33 -13.74
C LEU A 30 -5.93 5.70 -13.05
N GLY A 31 -5.95 5.69 -11.71
CA GLY A 31 -6.98 5.04 -10.91
C GLY A 31 -7.00 3.52 -11.09
N ALA A 32 -7.82 2.81 -10.35
CA ALA A 32 -7.82 1.35 -10.40
C ALA A 32 -8.13 0.83 -11.81
N ARG A 33 -9.22 1.29 -12.44
CA ARG A 33 -9.66 0.77 -13.75
C ARG A 33 -8.67 1.09 -14.88
N GLY A 34 -8.22 2.35 -14.98
CA GLY A 34 -7.24 2.79 -15.99
C GLY A 34 -5.86 2.21 -15.71
N GLY A 35 -5.46 2.13 -14.44
CA GLY A 35 -4.18 1.59 -14.02
C GLY A 35 -4.02 0.12 -14.39
N PHE A 36 -5.01 -0.74 -14.11
CA PHE A 36 -4.94 -2.14 -14.53
C PHE A 36 -4.88 -2.30 -16.05
N ALA A 37 -5.64 -1.50 -16.80
CA ALA A 37 -5.61 -1.54 -18.27
C ALA A 37 -4.25 -1.10 -18.84
N GLN A 38 -3.55 -0.18 -18.18
CA GLN A 38 -2.24 0.33 -18.56
C GLN A 38 -1.09 -0.24 -17.71
N GLN A 39 -1.39 -1.26 -16.88
CA GLN A 39 -0.42 -1.92 -16.00
C GLN A 39 0.30 -0.94 -15.05
N PHE A 40 -0.39 0.16 -14.68
CA PHE A 40 0.13 1.27 -13.88
C PHE A 40 1.40 1.92 -14.45
N ILE A 41 1.59 1.84 -15.77
CA ILE A 41 2.68 2.50 -16.49
C ILE A 41 2.15 3.83 -17.06
N PRO A 42 2.48 4.99 -16.46
CA PRO A 42 2.02 6.27 -16.96
C PRO A 42 2.71 6.62 -18.27
N ASN A 43 1.96 7.21 -19.20
CA ASN A 43 2.53 7.74 -20.44
C ASN A 43 3.30 9.03 -20.13
N SER A 44 4.57 8.91 -19.82
CA SER A 44 5.44 10.01 -19.45
C SER A 44 6.84 9.82 -20.07
N PRO A 45 7.44 10.87 -20.65
CA PRO A 45 8.82 10.81 -21.15
C PRO A 45 9.85 10.59 -20.04
N LYS A 46 9.43 10.67 -18.77
CA LYS A 46 10.27 10.40 -17.61
C LYS A 46 10.39 8.90 -17.29
N VAL A 47 9.56 8.05 -17.90
CA VAL A 47 9.70 6.59 -17.85
C VAL A 47 10.60 6.15 -18.99
N LEU A 48 11.76 5.61 -18.65
CA LEU A 48 12.76 5.15 -19.64
C LEU A 48 12.49 3.71 -20.08
N HIS A 49 12.18 2.85 -19.11
CA HIS A 49 11.91 1.42 -19.31
C HIS A 49 10.86 0.96 -18.32
N ALA A 50 10.08 -0.06 -18.70
CA ALA A 50 9.10 -0.67 -17.82
C ALA A 50 8.96 -2.18 -18.12
N THR A 51 8.72 -2.96 -17.07
CA THR A 51 8.17 -4.32 -17.21
C THR A 51 6.65 -4.26 -17.26
N ASN A 52 6.03 -5.34 -17.69
CA ASN A 52 4.62 -5.55 -17.43
C ASN A 52 4.36 -5.66 -15.91
N MET A 53 3.09 -5.57 -15.52
CA MET A 53 2.65 -5.90 -14.17
C MET A 53 2.70 -7.43 -14.01
N LEU A 54 3.69 -7.92 -13.29
CA LEU A 54 3.89 -9.35 -13.07
C LEU A 54 3.05 -9.83 -11.88
N GLN A 55 2.34 -10.92 -12.09
CA GLN A 55 1.66 -11.62 -11.00
C GLN A 55 2.67 -12.40 -10.15
N PRO A 56 2.30 -12.84 -8.93
CA PRO A 56 3.14 -13.72 -8.13
C PRO A 56 3.67 -14.92 -8.91
N GLY A 57 4.99 -15.15 -8.84
CA GLY A 57 5.68 -16.23 -9.55
C GLY A 57 5.99 -15.96 -11.02
N GLU A 58 5.54 -14.85 -11.58
CA GLU A 58 5.89 -14.46 -12.95
C GLU A 58 7.27 -13.80 -13.03
N SER A 59 7.90 -13.91 -14.19
CA SER A 59 9.16 -13.24 -14.50
C SER A 59 9.16 -12.62 -15.88
N GLN A 60 9.92 -11.54 -16.05
CA GLN A 60 10.13 -10.89 -17.33
C GLN A 60 11.59 -10.50 -17.49
N ARG A 61 12.15 -10.75 -18.67
CA ARG A 61 13.45 -10.20 -19.04
C ARG A 61 13.25 -8.82 -19.64
N LEU A 62 13.78 -7.80 -18.97
CA LEU A 62 13.87 -6.43 -19.49
C LEU A 62 15.30 -6.20 -19.97
N GLN A 63 15.45 -5.91 -21.25
CA GLN A 63 16.74 -5.52 -21.82
C GLN A 63 16.78 -4.01 -21.90
N ILE A 64 17.71 -3.40 -21.21
CA ILE A 64 17.91 -1.94 -21.19
C ILE A 64 19.31 -1.61 -21.72
N VAL A 65 19.41 -0.46 -22.38
CA VAL A 65 20.68 0.16 -22.67
C VAL A 65 20.92 1.20 -21.58
N ALA A 66 22.06 1.15 -20.93
CA ALA A 66 22.39 2.11 -19.88
C ALA A 66 22.36 3.54 -20.46
N PRO A 67 21.75 4.50 -19.76
CA PRO A 67 21.79 5.90 -20.15
C PRO A 67 23.23 6.38 -20.33
N GLN A 68 23.46 7.28 -21.29
CA GLN A 68 24.81 7.82 -21.54
C GLN A 68 25.25 8.81 -20.46
N ALA A 69 24.32 9.49 -19.84
CA ALA A 69 24.64 10.45 -18.78
C ALA A 69 24.88 9.70 -17.46
N VAL A 70 26.02 10.00 -16.82
CA VAL A 70 26.33 9.56 -15.46
C VAL A 70 25.29 10.11 -14.49
N GLY A 71 24.81 9.29 -13.58
CA GLY A 71 23.82 9.71 -12.59
C GLY A 71 23.04 8.56 -11.96
N ASP A 72 22.16 8.94 -11.07
CA ASP A 72 21.30 8.03 -10.31
C ASP A 72 19.91 7.97 -10.94
N TYR A 73 19.59 6.84 -11.52
CA TYR A 73 18.33 6.57 -12.19
C TYR A 73 17.44 5.74 -11.27
N PRO A 74 16.39 6.32 -10.68
CA PRO A 74 15.49 5.55 -9.83
C PRO A 74 14.79 4.45 -10.61
N PHE A 75 14.66 3.27 -10.00
CA PHE A 75 13.66 2.30 -10.41
C PHE A 75 12.61 2.15 -9.33
N VAL A 76 11.37 1.86 -9.72
CA VAL A 76 10.22 1.95 -8.82
C VAL A 76 9.12 0.98 -9.25
N CYS A 77 8.42 0.39 -8.29
CA CYS A 77 7.16 -0.27 -8.54
C CYS A 77 6.03 0.75 -8.50
N THR A 78 5.18 0.78 -9.53
CA THR A 78 4.05 1.72 -9.62
C THR A 78 2.69 1.08 -9.35
N PHE A 79 2.66 -0.19 -8.90
CA PHE A 79 1.43 -0.72 -8.32
C PHE A 79 0.94 0.21 -7.20
N PRO A 80 -0.37 0.43 -7.04
CA PRO A 80 -0.90 1.43 -6.13
C PRO A 80 -0.28 1.41 -4.72
N GLY A 81 0.26 2.55 -4.31
CA GLY A 81 0.92 2.72 -3.02
C GLY A 81 2.39 2.27 -2.96
N HIS A 82 2.84 1.36 -3.82
CA HIS A 82 4.18 0.75 -3.75
C HIS A 82 5.31 1.73 -4.03
N TRP A 83 5.11 2.71 -4.90
CA TRP A 83 6.15 3.66 -5.29
C TRP A 83 6.74 4.46 -4.10
N ARG A 84 6.02 4.48 -2.98
CA ARG A 84 6.47 5.15 -1.76
C ARG A 84 7.53 4.36 -0.99
N THR A 85 7.50 3.04 -1.10
CA THR A 85 8.33 2.13 -0.31
C THR A 85 9.15 1.15 -1.15
N MET A 86 8.71 0.88 -2.41
CA MET A 86 9.34 -0.09 -3.30
C MET A 86 10.08 0.63 -4.43
N TYR A 87 11.30 1.02 -4.18
CA TYR A 87 12.17 1.68 -5.13
C TYR A 87 13.63 1.36 -4.84
N GLY A 88 14.47 1.65 -5.81
CA GLY A 88 15.92 1.58 -5.68
C GLY A 88 16.59 2.48 -6.72
N THR A 89 17.89 2.34 -6.85
CA THR A 89 18.69 3.21 -7.73
C THR A 89 19.55 2.37 -8.67
N LEU A 90 19.48 2.70 -9.95
CA LEU A 90 20.44 2.26 -10.97
C LEU A 90 21.53 3.33 -11.08
N HIS A 91 22.72 3.03 -10.61
CA HIS A 91 23.87 3.91 -10.73
C HIS A 91 24.49 3.77 -12.12
N VAL A 92 24.56 4.85 -12.87
CA VAL A 92 25.33 4.95 -14.12
C VAL A 92 26.59 5.75 -13.82
N VAL A 93 27.73 5.11 -13.90
CA VAL A 93 29.03 5.66 -13.50
C VAL A 93 29.99 5.68 -14.68
N ALA A 94 30.97 6.57 -14.66
CA ALA A 94 32.04 6.61 -15.66
C ALA A 94 33.06 5.49 -15.44
N ASP A 95 33.34 5.16 -14.19
CA ASP A 95 34.23 4.08 -13.78
C ASP A 95 33.54 3.17 -12.77
N ILE A 96 33.75 1.86 -12.85
CA ILE A 96 33.13 0.89 -11.96
C ILE A 96 33.56 1.07 -10.50
N SER A 97 34.72 1.68 -10.27
CA SER A 97 35.19 2.03 -8.91
C SER A 97 34.37 3.13 -8.24
N ASP A 98 33.56 3.88 -9.00
CA ASP A 98 32.68 4.93 -8.49
C ASP A 98 31.33 4.38 -7.99
N ILE A 99 31.11 3.07 -8.12
CA ILE A 99 29.89 2.44 -7.59
C ILE A 99 29.91 2.53 -6.06
N PRO A 100 28.86 3.04 -5.40
CA PRO A 100 28.76 3.05 -3.97
C PRO A 100 28.95 1.66 -3.37
N LEU A 101 29.90 1.49 -2.44
CA LEU A 101 30.23 0.20 -1.83
C LEU A 101 29.12 -0.35 -0.92
N GLN A 102 28.16 0.46 -0.58
CA GLN A 102 26.95 0.02 0.15
C GLN A 102 25.74 0.32 -0.69
N PRO A 103 24.86 -0.68 -0.93
CA PRO A 103 23.53 -0.39 -1.42
C PRO A 103 22.91 0.61 -0.43
N THR A 104 22.36 1.69 -0.93
CA THR A 104 21.41 2.49 -0.18
C THR A 104 20.15 1.62 -0.04
N GLU A 105 20.21 0.64 0.85
CA GLU A 105 19.00 -0.09 1.19
C GLU A 105 18.02 0.93 1.78
N PRO A 106 16.81 1.06 1.22
CA PRO A 106 15.77 1.73 1.95
C PRO A 106 15.67 1.02 3.30
N GLU A 107 15.62 1.78 4.41
CA GLU A 107 15.33 1.20 5.71
C GLU A 107 14.11 0.30 5.56
N THR A 108 14.35 -1.00 5.48
CA THR A 108 13.28 -1.98 5.38
C THR A 108 12.52 -1.93 6.70
N ILE A 109 11.31 -1.43 6.66
CA ILE A 109 10.36 -1.48 7.78
C ILE A 109 9.98 -2.96 8.08
N HIS A 110 10.48 -3.87 7.29
CA HIS A 110 10.34 -5.30 7.45
C HIS A 110 11.42 -5.81 8.42
N GLY A 111 11.13 -5.72 9.74
CA GLY A 111 11.75 -6.66 10.68
C GLY A 111 11.50 -8.10 10.21
N ASP A 112 12.15 -9.09 10.82
CA ASP A 112 12.07 -10.54 10.53
C ASP A 112 10.61 -11.09 10.46
N ILE A 113 9.83 -10.59 9.51
CA ILE A 113 8.51 -11.14 9.19
C ILE A 113 8.79 -12.30 8.22
N PRO A 114 8.50 -13.55 8.62
CA PRO A 114 8.66 -14.70 7.74
C PRO A 114 7.91 -14.42 6.44
N GLN A 115 8.60 -14.50 5.30
CA GLN A 115 7.96 -14.36 3.99
C GLN A 115 6.87 -15.43 3.87
N ARG A 116 5.61 -14.98 3.83
CA ARG A 116 4.47 -15.86 3.62
C ARG A 116 4.36 -16.16 2.14
N GLN A 117 4.04 -17.41 1.80
CA GLN A 117 3.84 -17.79 0.40
C GLN A 117 2.42 -17.43 -0.06
N PHE A 118 2.27 -17.14 -1.34
CA PHE A 118 0.97 -16.99 -1.98
C PHE A 118 0.16 -18.28 -1.86
N VAL A 119 -1.06 -18.18 -1.35
CA VAL A 119 -1.99 -19.31 -1.23
C VAL A 119 -2.98 -19.28 -2.39
N ARG A 120 -3.74 -18.21 -2.52
CA ARG A 120 -4.68 -17.97 -3.64
C ARG A 120 -5.20 -16.54 -3.62
N LYS A 121 -5.75 -16.09 -4.74
CA LYS A 121 -6.56 -14.87 -4.77
C LYS A 121 -7.91 -15.14 -4.11
N TRP A 122 -8.31 -14.30 -3.16
CA TRP A 122 -9.59 -14.37 -2.48
C TRP A 122 -10.58 -13.37 -3.08
N SER A 123 -11.83 -13.80 -3.28
CA SER A 123 -12.94 -12.92 -3.61
C SER A 123 -13.76 -12.59 -2.35
N ILE A 124 -14.62 -11.57 -2.45
CA ILE A 124 -15.57 -11.26 -1.36
C ILE A 124 -16.47 -12.47 -1.07
N GLU A 125 -16.94 -13.14 -2.10
CA GLU A 125 -17.82 -14.31 -2.00
C GLU A 125 -17.15 -15.46 -1.27
N ASP A 126 -15.87 -15.74 -1.59
CA ASP A 126 -15.08 -16.79 -0.94
C ASP A 126 -15.00 -16.60 0.59
N VAL A 127 -14.80 -15.34 1.02
CA VAL A 127 -14.68 -15.00 2.44
C VAL A 127 -16.06 -14.89 3.09
N ALA A 128 -17.04 -14.30 2.39
CA ALA A 128 -18.40 -14.12 2.89
C ALA A 128 -19.11 -15.46 3.20
N LEU A 129 -18.88 -16.48 2.36
CA LEU A 129 -19.42 -17.84 2.59
C LEU A 129 -18.89 -18.49 3.89
N ALA A 130 -17.75 -18.03 4.38
CA ALA A 130 -17.16 -18.54 5.61
C ALA A 130 -17.53 -17.73 6.87
N ILE A 131 -18.22 -16.59 6.73
CA ILE A 131 -18.65 -15.73 7.87
C ILE A 131 -19.39 -16.51 8.97
N PRO A 132 -20.32 -17.46 8.69
CA PRO A 132 -20.99 -18.23 9.74
C PRO A 132 -20.03 -18.99 10.65
N GLN A 133 -18.82 -19.30 10.19
CA GLN A 133 -17.79 -19.98 10.98
C GLN A 133 -17.05 -19.05 11.96
N LEU A 134 -17.41 -17.77 12.02
CA LEU A 134 -16.87 -16.81 13.00
C LEU A 134 -17.56 -16.90 14.37
N GLU A 135 -18.65 -17.62 14.50
CA GLU A 135 -19.44 -17.68 15.74
C GLU A 135 -18.68 -18.33 16.90
N SER A 136 -17.84 -19.35 16.61
CA SER A 136 -17.04 -20.05 17.62
C SER A 136 -15.85 -20.79 16.99
N GLY A 137 -14.98 -21.36 17.84
CA GLY A 137 -13.87 -22.22 17.39
C GLY A 137 -12.70 -21.47 16.75
N ARG A 138 -12.66 -20.13 16.83
CA ARG A 138 -11.56 -19.31 16.31
C ARG A 138 -10.42 -19.19 17.30
N SER A 139 -9.22 -18.90 16.81
CA SER A 139 -8.03 -18.77 17.64
C SER A 139 -7.64 -17.30 17.81
N PHE A 140 -7.79 -16.76 19.02
CA PHE A 140 -7.34 -15.42 19.37
C PHE A 140 -5.84 -15.22 19.08
N GLU A 141 -5.00 -16.16 19.53
CA GLU A 141 -3.54 -16.06 19.38
C GLU A 141 -3.09 -16.11 17.93
N LYS A 142 -3.74 -16.95 17.10
CA LYS A 142 -3.45 -16.97 15.66
C LYS A 142 -3.86 -15.66 15.01
N GLY A 143 -5.07 -15.17 15.28
CA GLY A 143 -5.54 -13.88 14.73
C GLY A 143 -4.63 -12.73 15.12
N ARG A 144 -4.19 -12.66 16.39
CA ARG A 144 -3.24 -11.66 16.87
C ARG A 144 -1.89 -11.73 16.15
N LYS A 145 -1.34 -12.92 15.96
CA LYS A 145 -0.08 -13.12 15.23
C LYS A 145 -0.22 -12.75 13.77
N LEU A 146 -1.33 -13.11 13.13
CA LEU A 146 -1.62 -12.78 11.73
C LEU A 146 -1.73 -11.27 11.52
N PHE A 147 -2.36 -10.54 12.44
CA PHE A 147 -2.45 -9.08 12.39
C PHE A 147 -1.09 -8.39 12.24
N THR A 148 -0.05 -8.98 12.84
CA THR A 148 1.34 -8.52 12.68
C THR A 148 1.97 -9.09 11.42
N ALA A 149 1.82 -10.41 11.18
CA ALA A 149 2.51 -11.12 10.11
C ALA A 149 2.10 -10.69 8.69
N VAL A 150 0.87 -10.17 8.52
CA VAL A 150 0.40 -9.61 7.24
C VAL A 150 0.39 -8.08 7.26
N SER A 151 1.19 -7.48 8.16
CA SER A 151 1.47 -6.04 8.22
C SER A 151 0.28 -5.12 8.53
N CYS A 152 -0.86 -5.63 9.00
CA CYS A 152 -1.99 -4.78 9.41
C CYS A 152 -1.56 -3.74 10.45
N VAL A 153 -0.72 -4.16 11.43
CA VAL A 153 -0.21 -3.32 12.52
C VAL A 153 0.61 -2.13 12.05
N ALA A 154 1.18 -2.18 10.84
CA ALA A 154 1.95 -1.07 10.29
C ALA A 154 1.09 0.18 10.06
N CYS A 155 -0.16 -0.02 9.63
CA CYS A 155 -1.10 1.05 9.31
C CYS A 155 -2.18 1.23 10.38
N HIS A 156 -2.59 0.15 11.05
CA HIS A 156 -3.71 0.13 11.97
C HIS A 156 -3.27 -0.05 13.42
N ALA A 157 -3.85 0.74 14.30
CA ALA A 157 -3.78 0.45 15.72
C ALA A 157 -4.78 -0.66 16.10
N MET A 158 -4.46 -1.34 17.18
CA MET A 158 -5.36 -2.21 17.94
C MET A 158 -5.24 -1.82 19.41
N LYS A 159 -6.29 -1.24 19.98
CA LYS A 159 -6.26 -0.65 21.33
C LYS A 159 -5.14 0.38 21.52
N GLY A 160 -4.97 1.26 20.54
CA GLY A 160 -3.98 2.32 20.57
C GLY A 160 -2.54 1.89 20.31
N THR A 161 -2.27 0.59 20.10
CA THR A 161 -0.93 0.07 19.75
C THR A 161 -0.88 -0.26 18.26
N GLY A 162 0.09 0.30 17.54
CA GLY A 162 0.26 0.12 16.09
C GLY A 162 0.27 1.45 15.34
N GLY A 163 0.11 1.37 14.02
CA GLY A 163 0.09 2.52 13.11
C GLY A 163 -1.15 3.40 13.30
N LYS A 164 -1.06 4.65 12.83
CA LYS A 164 -2.13 5.65 12.94
C LYS A 164 -2.61 6.16 11.58
N ILE A 165 -2.25 5.47 10.50
CA ILE A 165 -2.62 5.82 9.12
C ILE A 165 -4.06 5.42 8.85
N GLY A 166 -4.40 4.19 9.23
CA GLY A 166 -5.75 3.67 9.18
C GLY A 166 -6.48 3.84 10.52
N PRO A 167 -7.78 3.43 10.58
CA PRO A 167 -8.53 3.43 11.82
C PRO A 167 -7.93 2.49 12.87
N ASP A 168 -8.17 2.80 14.16
CA ASP A 168 -7.96 1.82 15.22
C ASP A 168 -9.01 0.71 15.09
N LEU A 169 -8.55 -0.52 14.81
CA LEU A 169 -9.43 -1.65 14.55
C LEU A 169 -10.10 -2.20 15.81
N ALA A 170 -9.71 -1.74 17.00
CA ALA A 170 -10.44 -2.04 18.24
C ALA A 170 -11.88 -1.47 18.22
N GLU A 171 -12.09 -0.36 17.46
CA GLU A 171 -13.41 0.27 17.32
C GLU A 171 -14.39 -0.54 16.46
N VAL A 172 -13.91 -1.51 15.67
CA VAL A 172 -14.74 -2.34 14.79
C VAL A 172 -15.83 -3.06 15.58
N GLN A 173 -15.51 -3.61 16.75
CA GLN A 173 -16.47 -4.28 17.61
C GLN A 173 -17.68 -3.38 17.94
N LYS A 174 -17.39 -2.12 18.33
CA LYS A 174 -18.41 -1.13 18.64
C LYS A 174 -19.21 -0.71 17.41
N GLN A 175 -18.52 -0.52 16.28
CA GLN A 175 -19.18 -0.15 15.02
C GLN A 175 -20.14 -1.23 14.53
N LEU A 176 -19.80 -2.51 14.71
CA LEU A 176 -20.69 -3.63 14.43
C LEU A 176 -21.90 -3.65 15.36
N ALA A 177 -21.69 -3.47 16.67
CA ALA A 177 -22.77 -3.41 17.66
C ALA A 177 -23.72 -2.22 17.42
N ASP A 178 -23.18 -1.06 17.05
CA ASP A 178 -23.94 0.14 16.71
C ASP A 178 -24.57 0.09 15.29
N GLN A 179 -24.39 -1.00 14.53
CA GLN A 179 -24.85 -1.17 13.14
C GLN A 179 -24.29 -0.11 12.16
N LYS A 180 -23.18 0.54 12.51
CA LYS A 180 -22.46 1.50 11.65
C LYS A 180 -21.56 0.81 10.63
N LEU A 181 -21.20 -0.45 10.91
CA LEU A 181 -20.45 -1.34 10.04
C LEU A 181 -21.15 -2.69 10.00
N THR A 182 -21.07 -3.40 8.88
CA THR A 182 -21.55 -4.77 8.75
C THR A 182 -20.38 -5.71 8.44
N LEU A 183 -20.49 -7.00 8.77
CA LEU A 183 -19.46 -7.99 8.43
C LEU A 183 -19.16 -8.06 6.93
N PRO A 184 -20.17 -8.09 6.03
CA PRO A 184 -19.90 -8.03 4.58
C PRO A 184 -19.08 -6.80 4.18
N LYS A 185 -19.36 -5.63 4.77
CA LYS A 185 -18.62 -4.40 4.48
C LYS A 185 -17.20 -4.43 5.00
N LEU A 186 -16.98 -5.05 6.16
CA LEU A 186 -15.62 -5.29 6.67
C LEU A 186 -14.84 -6.22 5.72
N VAL A 187 -15.46 -7.31 5.25
CA VAL A 187 -14.84 -8.23 4.28
C VAL A 187 -14.53 -7.50 2.97
N GLU A 188 -15.46 -6.70 2.45
CA GLU A 188 -15.22 -5.88 1.26
C GLU A 188 -14.00 -4.96 1.43
N SER A 189 -13.88 -4.29 2.58
CA SER A 189 -12.75 -3.41 2.88
C SER A 189 -11.41 -4.16 2.96
N LEU A 190 -11.41 -5.44 3.34
CA LEU A 190 -10.21 -6.27 3.40
C LEU A 190 -9.82 -6.83 2.02
N VAL A 191 -10.78 -7.12 1.16
CA VAL A 191 -10.55 -7.72 -0.17
C VAL A 191 -10.37 -6.64 -1.25
N HIS A 192 -11.22 -5.60 -1.22
CA HIS A 192 -11.23 -4.49 -2.17
C HIS A 192 -11.19 -3.14 -1.46
N PRO A 193 -10.06 -2.79 -0.83
CA PRO A 193 -9.94 -1.58 0.00
C PRO A 193 -10.13 -0.27 -0.78
N SER A 194 -10.01 -0.30 -2.10
CA SER A 194 -10.27 0.86 -2.96
C SER A 194 -11.72 1.03 -3.37
N GLN A 195 -12.61 0.07 -3.04
CA GLN A 195 -14.03 0.14 -3.42
C GLN A 195 -14.75 1.29 -2.73
N GLU A 196 -14.45 1.51 -1.45
CA GLU A 196 -14.97 2.62 -0.69
C GLU A 196 -13.90 3.11 0.31
N ILE A 197 -13.40 4.32 0.10
CA ILE A 197 -12.38 4.94 0.93
C ILE A 197 -13.04 6.06 1.72
N PRO A 198 -13.10 5.98 3.08
CA PRO A 198 -13.58 7.08 3.89
C PRO A 198 -12.77 8.36 3.64
N GLU A 199 -13.42 9.51 3.56
CA GLU A 199 -12.85 10.79 3.19
C GLU A 199 -11.52 11.11 3.89
N LYS A 200 -11.47 10.93 5.20
CA LYS A 200 -10.26 11.21 6.01
C LYS A 200 -9.04 10.32 5.69
N TYR A 201 -9.23 9.24 4.93
CA TYR A 201 -8.14 8.33 4.52
C TYR A 201 -7.84 8.42 3.02
N ARG A 202 -8.52 9.31 2.29
CA ARG A 202 -8.25 9.53 0.87
C ARG A 202 -6.94 10.27 0.69
N THR A 203 -6.12 9.74 -0.18
CA THR A 203 -4.92 10.44 -0.64
C THR A 203 -5.34 11.58 -1.55
N GLN A 204 -4.82 12.77 -1.32
CA GLN A 204 -5.00 13.93 -2.21
C GLN A 204 -3.89 13.96 -3.23
N ILE A 205 -4.22 14.36 -4.45
CA ILE A 205 -3.29 14.67 -5.52
C ILE A 205 -3.43 16.15 -5.82
N ILE A 206 -2.34 16.89 -5.64
CA ILE A 206 -2.31 18.35 -5.78
C ILE A 206 -1.40 18.70 -6.95
N VAL A 207 -1.89 19.53 -7.86
CA VAL A 207 -1.11 20.22 -8.87
C VAL A 207 -1.02 21.69 -8.48
N THR A 208 0.19 22.22 -8.39
CA THR A 208 0.35 23.65 -8.13
C THR A 208 0.36 24.46 -9.42
N THR A 209 0.15 25.77 -9.33
CA THR A 209 0.21 26.74 -10.44
C THR A 209 1.57 26.73 -11.13
N GLU A 210 2.64 26.26 -10.46
CA GLU A 210 3.98 26.03 -11.06
C GLU A 210 4.08 24.65 -11.74
N GLY A 211 3.01 23.86 -11.79
CA GLY A 211 2.99 22.49 -12.36
C GLY A 211 3.66 21.43 -11.49
N LYS A 212 3.95 21.71 -10.22
CA LYS A 212 4.47 20.70 -9.29
C LYS A 212 3.35 19.78 -8.84
N LEU A 213 3.66 18.48 -8.80
CA LEU A 213 2.77 17.42 -8.36
C LEU A 213 3.11 16.97 -6.94
N PHE A 214 2.09 16.90 -6.09
CA PHE A 214 2.19 16.33 -4.75
C PHE A 214 1.09 15.29 -4.55
N SER A 215 1.40 14.22 -3.83
CA SER A 215 0.40 13.25 -3.39
C SER A 215 0.64 12.90 -1.94
N GLY A 216 -0.43 12.80 -1.17
CA GLY A 216 -0.34 12.46 0.24
C GLY A 216 -1.68 12.53 0.97
N VAL A 217 -1.63 12.15 2.23
CA VAL A 217 -2.77 12.32 3.15
C VAL A 217 -2.69 13.70 3.79
N ILE A 218 -3.82 14.39 3.86
CA ILE A 218 -3.90 15.65 4.62
C ILE A 218 -3.74 15.33 6.10
N VAL A 219 -2.70 15.90 6.71
CA VAL A 219 -2.45 15.76 8.15
C VAL A 219 -2.93 16.96 8.94
N ASP A 220 -3.02 18.11 8.28
CA ASP A 220 -3.51 19.36 8.85
C ASP A 220 -3.87 20.34 7.73
N GLN A 221 -4.85 21.24 7.96
CA GLN A 221 -5.17 22.33 7.05
C GLN A 221 -5.90 23.46 7.77
N ASP A 222 -5.69 24.67 7.29
CA ASP A 222 -6.46 25.87 7.64
C ASP A 222 -6.94 26.61 6.37
N ASP A 223 -7.41 27.84 6.49
CA ASP A 223 -7.93 28.63 5.37
C ASP A 223 -6.88 28.94 4.29
N LYS A 224 -5.59 28.93 4.64
CA LYS A 224 -4.48 29.36 3.78
C LYS A 224 -3.52 28.24 3.42
N LEU A 225 -3.38 27.24 4.29
CA LEU A 225 -2.34 26.25 4.20
C LEU A 225 -2.92 24.84 4.23
N LEU A 226 -2.37 23.97 3.40
CA LEU A 226 -2.63 22.55 3.39
C LEU A 226 -1.32 21.81 3.67
N LYS A 227 -1.35 20.84 4.60
CA LYS A 227 -0.20 20.04 4.99
C LYS A 227 -0.43 18.58 4.60
N LEU A 228 0.44 18.07 3.73
CA LEU A 228 0.41 16.71 3.24
C LEU A 228 1.59 15.90 3.76
N THR A 229 1.38 14.62 4.00
CA THR A 229 2.46 13.64 4.11
C THR A 229 2.34 12.61 3.00
N ALA A 230 3.41 12.44 2.22
CA ALA A 230 3.44 11.50 1.10
C ALA A 230 3.54 10.06 1.59
N ASN A 231 4.32 9.81 2.64
CA ASN A 231 4.47 8.50 3.24
C ASN A 231 4.19 8.57 4.75
N PRO A 232 2.94 8.37 5.17
CA PRO A 232 2.60 8.42 6.58
C PRO A 232 3.17 7.24 7.40
N LEU A 233 3.80 6.24 6.73
CA LEU A 233 4.46 5.10 7.40
C LEU A 233 5.86 5.44 7.92
N GLU A 234 6.48 6.50 7.41
CA GLU A 234 7.81 6.91 7.88
C GLU A 234 7.74 7.48 9.29
N LYS A 235 8.65 7.02 10.15
CA LYS A 235 8.75 7.47 11.56
C LYS A 235 8.91 8.98 11.69
N ASN A 236 9.57 9.63 10.72
CA ASN A 236 9.76 11.07 10.62
C ASN A 236 9.23 11.57 9.27
N ALA A 237 8.00 11.21 8.93
CA ALA A 237 7.38 11.55 7.67
C ALA A 237 7.52 13.05 7.36
N LYS A 238 8.09 13.36 6.20
CA LYS A 238 8.20 14.73 5.74
C LYS A 238 6.80 15.30 5.48
N VAL A 239 6.47 16.38 6.16
CA VAL A 239 5.25 17.12 5.90
C VAL A 239 5.53 18.23 4.88
N THR A 240 4.85 18.16 3.76
CA THR A 240 4.88 19.19 2.72
C THR A 240 3.79 20.20 2.99
N GLN A 241 4.15 21.48 3.04
CA GLN A 241 3.22 22.58 3.20
C GLN A 241 2.95 23.22 1.84
N ILE A 242 1.69 23.40 1.48
CA ILE A 242 1.24 23.96 0.21
C ILE A 242 0.29 25.10 0.54
N LEU A 243 0.56 26.30 0.00
CA LEU A 243 -0.39 27.38 0.10
C LEU A 243 -1.61 27.08 -0.76
N LYS A 244 -2.80 27.21 -0.23
CA LYS A 244 -4.04 26.96 -0.98
C LYS A 244 -4.18 27.86 -2.21
N ALA A 245 -3.60 29.04 -2.15
CA ALA A 245 -3.54 29.97 -3.30
C ALA A 245 -2.65 29.47 -4.46
N ASP A 246 -1.71 28.56 -4.18
CA ASP A 246 -0.83 27.99 -5.19
C ASP A 246 -1.36 26.68 -5.76
N ILE A 247 -2.55 26.23 -5.33
CA ILE A 247 -3.18 25.02 -5.85
C ILE A 247 -3.93 25.36 -7.14
N ASP A 248 -3.55 24.69 -8.23
CA ASP A 248 -4.25 24.77 -9.52
C ASP A 248 -5.31 23.67 -9.63
N GLU A 249 -4.93 22.43 -9.32
CA GLU A 249 -5.84 21.29 -9.28
C GLU A 249 -5.70 20.52 -7.97
N GLN A 250 -6.82 20.05 -7.44
CA GLN A 250 -6.88 19.14 -6.30
C GLN A 250 -7.85 18.01 -6.62
N ASP A 251 -7.33 16.78 -6.64
CA ASP A 251 -8.10 15.56 -6.86
C ASP A 251 -7.93 14.58 -5.71
N GLU A 252 -8.94 13.74 -5.51
CA GLU A 252 -8.83 12.60 -4.59
C GLU A 252 -8.39 11.35 -5.35
N SER A 253 -7.40 10.65 -4.79
CA SER A 253 -7.02 9.33 -5.31
C SER A 253 -8.19 8.36 -5.15
N LYS A 254 -8.48 7.62 -6.23
CA LYS A 254 -9.44 6.52 -6.23
C LYS A 254 -8.84 5.20 -5.74
N VAL A 255 -7.60 5.25 -5.30
CA VAL A 255 -6.86 4.08 -4.84
C VAL A 255 -6.53 4.26 -3.36
N SER A 256 -6.88 3.25 -2.57
CA SER A 256 -6.58 3.20 -1.14
C SER A 256 -5.07 3.03 -0.88
N ILE A 257 -4.58 3.65 0.19
CA ILE A 257 -3.24 3.34 0.73
C ILE A 257 -3.17 1.90 1.25
N MET A 258 -4.29 1.35 1.73
CA MET A 258 -4.37 -0.06 2.09
C MET A 258 -4.26 -0.90 0.80
N PRO A 259 -3.22 -1.76 0.67
CA PRO A 259 -3.04 -2.53 -0.55
C PRO A 259 -4.06 -3.65 -0.67
N GLU A 260 -4.40 -4.01 -1.92
CA GLU A 260 -5.16 -5.21 -2.21
C GLU A 260 -4.27 -6.46 -2.04
N GLY A 261 -4.91 -7.61 -1.83
CA GLY A 261 -4.23 -8.91 -1.82
C GLY A 261 -3.57 -9.30 -0.49
N LEU A 262 -3.70 -8.51 0.57
CA LEU A 262 -3.16 -8.86 1.90
C LEU A 262 -3.64 -10.23 2.41
N LEU A 263 -4.84 -10.66 2.00
CA LEU A 263 -5.39 -11.97 2.37
C LEU A 263 -4.81 -13.13 1.54
N ASN A 264 -4.14 -12.85 0.42
CA ASN A 264 -3.74 -13.88 -0.55
C ASN A 264 -2.66 -14.84 -0.05
N THR A 265 -1.97 -14.50 1.05
CA THR A 265 -1.00 -15.37 1.74
C THR A 265 -1.61 -16.20 2.85
N MET A 266 -2.91 -16.12 3.05
CA MET A 266 -3.58 -16.79 4.15
C MET A 266 -4.49 -17.91 3.64
N THR A 267 -4.56 -18.96 4.42
CA THR A 267 -5.61 -19.97 4.27
C THR A 267 -6.94 -19.40 4.76
N ARG A 268 -8.06 -20.05 4.40
CA ARG A 268 -9.39 -19.67 4.87
C ARG A 268 -9.45 -19.56 6.39
N GLU A 269 -8.91 -20.56 7.09
CA GLU A 269 -8.92 -20.62 8.56
C GLU A 269 -8.14 -19.44 9.18
N GLU A 270 -7.01 -19.09 8.59
CA GLU A 270 -6.22 -17.93 9.02
C GLU A 270 -6.97 -16.61 8.80
N ILE A 271 -7.66 -16.46 7.67
CA ILE A 271 -8.50 -15.29 7.40
C ILE A 271 -9.61 -15.17 8.45
N LEU A 272 -10.28 -16.28 8.78
CA LEU A 272 -11.31 -16.28 9.79
C LEU A 272 -10.77 -15.97 11.19
N ASP A 273 -9.60 -16.50 11.56
CA ASP A 273 -8.96 -16.18 12.85
C ASP A 273 -8.56 -14.68 12.91
N LEU A 274 -8.07 -14.10 11.80
CA LEU A 274 -7.76 -12.67 11.69
C LEU A 274 -9.04 -11.82 11.82
N ILE A 275 -10.09 -12.15 11.08
CA ILE A 275 -11.37 -11.43 11.15
C ILE A 275 -11.95 -11.52 12.57
N ALA A 276 -11.93 -12.70 13.20
CA ALA A 276 -12.37 -12.88 14.58
C ALA A 276 -11.59 -11.97 15.55
N TYR A 277 -10.29 -11.85 15.38
CA TYR A 277 -9.45 -10.95 16.17
C TYR A 277 -9.85 -9.49 15.98
N ILE A 278 -10.14 -9.06 14.75
CA ILE A 278 -10.55 -7.68 14.42
C ILE A 278 -11.94 -7.39 15.03
N ILE A 279 -12.95 -8.25 14.77
CA ILE A 279 -14.33 -8.02 15.22
C ILE A 279 -14.48 -8.10 16.74
N SER A 280 -13.57 -8.80 17.41
CA SER A 280 -13.53 -8.86 18.87
C SER A 280 -12.94 -7.59 19.50
N GLY A 281 -12.36 -6.67 18.71
CA GLY A 281 -11.59 -5.54 19.24
C GLY A 281 -10.43 -6.02 20.13
N ALA A 282 -9.79 -7.13 19.78
CA ALA A 282 -8.76 -7.80 20.57
C ALA A 282 -9.24 -8.14 22.01
N ASN A 283 -10.49 -8.60 22.15
CA ASN A 283 -11.01 -9.15 23.39
C ASN A 283 -10.95 -10.67 23.35
N PRO A 284 -10.13 -11.35 24.18
CA PRO A 284 -10.00 -12.80 24.17
C PRO A 284 -11.26 -13.54 24.66
N GLU A 285 -12.16 -12.85 25.41
CA GLU A 285 -13.41 -13.41 25.93
C GLU A 285 -14.56 -13.37 24.90
N HIS A 286 -14.29 -12.86 23.68
CA HIS A 286 -15.32 -12.77 22.65
C HIS A 286 -15.85 -14.17 22.27
N PRO A 287 -17.16 -14.33 22.00
CA PRO A 287 -17.77 -15.61 21.66
C PRO A 287 -17.06 -16.39 20.54
N ALA A 288 -16.55 -15.71 19.54
CA ALA A 288 -15.80 -16.31 18.43
C ALA A 288 -14.66 -17.24 18.87
N PHE A 289 -14.08 -17.04 20.07
CA PHE A 289 -12.96 -17.83 20.61
C PHE A 289 -13.38 -18.96 21.56
N ARG A 290 -14.67 -19.13 21.79
CA ARG A 290 -15.19 -20.28 22.58
C ARG A 290 -15.08 -21.54 21.72
N GLN A 291 -14.71 -22.64 22.37
CA GLN A 291 -14.71 -23.98 21.76
C GLN A 291 -16.12 -24.56 21.67
#